data_2dc7f5de23e7455c712880b81628701c
#
_entry.id   2dc7f5de23e7455c712880b81628701c
#
_cell.length_a   1.000
_cell.length_b   1.000
_cell.length_c   1.000
_cell.angle_alpha   90.00
_cell.angle_beta   90.00
_cell.angle_gamma   90.00
#
_symmetry.space_group_name_H-M   'P 1'
#
loop_
_entity.id
_entity.type
_entity.pdbx_description
1 polymer ?
#
loop_
_entity_poly.entity_id
_entity_poly.type
_entity_poly.pdbx_seq_one_letter_code
_entity_poly.pdbx_strand_id
1 'polypeptide(L)'
;EFRRVLFRSERGHAYEVPGVGVYFRVHSFDQYGCLSGNTLENLDSGSRIAVDDRKESPHDFALWKIDEKHLMQWDSPWGRGFPGWHIECSAMSHKYLGGTFDIHTGGEDNIFPHHECEIAQSVGSGVGEFAKVWVHARHLLVDGEKMSKSKGNFFTINDLFEKGYQGYEIRYSLINSHYRQPMNFTLQGLEGDSKAVQRIRSLREKLEESSSSAGGGSENLPALMEKARQDFDACIDDDLNVSGALGVLHETVRALGREEPTGQAATAALEFLRHCDEILGVIFVEESSAAEELSEEHQGWIQQREQARKDKDWALADQLRDQLLEVGIQIEDGPEGTTWSRVR
;
A
#
# COMPACT_ATOMS: atom_id res chain seq x y z
N GLU A 1 1.66 10.42 -26.44
CA GLU A 1 2.21 9.07 -26.68
C GLU A 1 2.81 8.92 -28.07
N PHE A 2 2.07 9.21 -29.14
CA PHE A 2 2.57 9.08 -30.52
C PHE A 2 3.91 9.77 -30.75
N ARG A 3 4.07 10.99 -30.26
CA ARG A 3 5.33 11.74 -30.43
C ARG A 3 6.52 11.02 -29.85
N ARG A 4 6.34 10.26 -28.77
CA ARG A 4 7.41 9.49 -28.13
C ARG A 4 7.75 8.23 -28.89
N VAL A 5 6.73 7.53 -29.40
CA VAL A 5 6.94 6.40 -30.29
C VAL A 5 7.66 6.85 -31.56
N LEU A 6 7.20 7.97 -32.17
CA LEU A 6 7.87 8.56 -33.32
C LEU A 6 9.33 8.93 -33.02
N PHE A 7 9.61 9.55 -31.89
CA PHE A 7 10.95 9.94 -31.48
C PHE A 7 11.91 8.74 -31.31
N ARG A 8 11.40 7.61 -30.79
CA ARG A 8 12.17 6.35 -30.72
C ARG A 8 12.42 5.75 -32.10
N SER A 9 11.46 5.86 -33.01
CA SER A 9 11.62 5.43 -34.40
C SER A 9 12.68 6.25 -35.11
N GLU A 10 12.70 7.57 -34.95
CA GLU A 10 13.72 8.47 -35.51
C GLU A 10 15.13 8.17 -35.00
N ARG A 11 15.27 7.66 -33.78
CA ARG A 11 16.52 7.25 -33.15
C ARG A 11 16.92 5.79 -33.47
N GLY A 12 16.11 5.06 -34.21
CA GLY A 12 16.36 3.67 -34.56
C GLY A 12 15.99 2.63 -33.51
N HIS A 13 15.39 3.06 -32.39
CA HIS A 13 14.98 2.16 -31.29
C HIS A 13 13.58 1.55 -31.47
N ALA A 14 12.86 1.93 -32.51
CA ALA A 14 11.51 1.39 -32.74
C ALA A 14 11.31 1.08 -34.24
N TYR A 15 10.49 0.07 -34.51
CA TYR A 15 10.09 -0.33 -35.84
C TYR A 15 8.62 -0.70 -35.91
N GLU A 16 8.03 -0.51 -37.07
CA GLU A 16 6.65 -0.87 -37.34
C GLU A 16 6.57 -2.30 -37.94
N VAL A 17 5.58 -3.04 -37.44
CA VAL A 17 5.13 -4.29 -38.09
C VAL A 17 3.72 -3.99 -38.63
N PRO A 18 3.58 -3.85 -39.98
CA PRO A 18 2.33 -3.43 -40.58
C PRO A 18 1.14 -4.31 -40.19
N GLY A 19 0.06 -3.67 -39.77
CA GLY A 19 -1.17 -4.32 -39.28
C GLY A 19 -1.07 -5.00 -37.92
N VAL A 20 0.07 -4.91 -37.23
CA VAL A 20 0.29 -5.50 -35.90
C VAL A 20 0.57 -4.45 -34.84
N GLY A 21 1.47 -3.51 -35.14
CA GLY A 21 1.83 -2.44 -34.21
C GLY A 21 3.26 -1.93 -34.36
N VAL A 22 3.73 -1.26 -33.30
CA VAL A 22 5.09 -0.73 -33.21
C VAL A 22 5.80 -1.37 -32.04
N TYR A 23 7.03 -1.78 -32.24
CA TYR A 23 7.85 -2.49 -31.27
C TYR A 23 9.14 -1.71 -30.96
N PHE A 24 9.61 -1.83 -29.74
CA PHE A 24 10.93 -1.38 -29.33
C PHE A 24 11.95 -2.47 -29.69
N ARG A 25 13.03 -2.09 -30.40
CA ARG A 25 14.14 -2.96 -30.78
C ARG A 25 15.13 -3.06 -29.63
N VAL A 26 15.00 -4.11 -28.80
CA VAL A 26 15.79 -4.28 -27.57
C VAL A 26 17.31 -4.30 -27.86
N HIS A 27 17.75 -4.96 -28.91
CA HIS A 27 19.16 -5.01 -29.36
C HIS A 27 19.74 -3.66 -29.78
N SER A 28 18.93 -2.62 -29.94
CA SER A 28 19.42 -1.27 -30.26
C SER A 28 19.78 -0.46 -28.99
N PHE A 29 19.51 -1.00 -27.80
CA PHE A 29 19.72 -0.33 -26.53
C PHE A 29 20.70 -1.11 -25.66
N ASP A 30 21.99 -0.75 -25.72
CA ASP A 30 23.10 -1.48 -25.08
C ASP A 30 22.98 -1.63 -23.56
N GLN A 31 22.23 -0.74 -22.89
CA GLN A 31 22.03 -0.77 -21.44
C GLN A 31 20.84 -1.65 -21.01
N TYR A 32 20.19 -2.37 -21.94
CA TYR A 32 19.07 -3.24 -21.57
C TYR A 32 19.54 -4.35 -20.63
N GLY A 33 18.87 -4.47 -19.49
CA GLY A 33 19.23 -5.44 -18.44
C GLY A 33 20.10 -4.84 -17.30
N CYS A 34 20.41 -3.54 -17.34
CA CYS A 34 21.28 -2.91 -16.33
C CYS A 34 20.66 -2.91 -14.92
N LEU A 35 19.33 -2.84 -14.79
CA LEU A 35 18.63 -2.87 -13.52
C LEU A 35 18.46 -4.30 -12.98
N SER A 36 18.07 -5.22 -13.86
CA SER A 36 17.73 -6.60 -13.50
C SER A 36 18.92 -7.56 -13.48
N GLY A 37 20.02 -7.21 -14.15
CA GLY A 37 21.12 -8.11 -14.44
C GLY A 37 20.83 -9.14 -15.56
N ASN A 38 19.65 -9.06 -16.19
CA ASN A 38 19.27 -9.91 -17.31
C ASN A 38 19.83 -9.34 -18.63
N THR A 39 21.10 -9.58 -18.88
CA THR A 39 21.75 -9.14 -20.14
C THR A 39 21.14 -9.86 -21.35
N LEU A 40 21.25 -9.25 -22.53
CA LEU A 40 20.75 -9.82 -23.78
C LEU A 40 21.31 -11.23 -24.04
N GLU A 41 22.60 -11.45 -23.75
CA GLU A 41 23.25 -12.76 -23.90
C GLU A 41 22.60 -13.84 -23.01
N ASN A 42 22.22 -13.48 -21.79
CA ASN A 42 21.54 -14.39 -20.86
C ASN A 42 20.10 -14.68 -21.30
N LEU A 43 19.43 -13.68 -21.88
CA LEU A 43 18.07 -13.80 -22.39
C LEU A 43 18.02 -14.72 -23.61
N ASP A 44 18.94 -14.56 -24.55
CA ASP A 44 19.02 -15.37 -25.75
C ASP A 44 19.32 -16.85 -25.46
N SER A 45 20.09 -17.12 -24.40
CA SER A 45 20.44 -18.49 -24.00
C SER A 45 19.33 -19.22 -23.21
N GLY A 46 18.38 -18.47 -22.61
CA GLY A 46 17.37 -19.00 -21.68
C GLY A 46 15.91 -18.90 -22.12
N SER A 47 15.63 -18.36 -23.31
CA SER A 47 14.26 -17.99 -23.66
C SER A 47 13.33 -19.17 -23.96
N ARG A 48 12.30 -19.34 -23.12
CA ARG A 48 11.07 -20.12 -23.40
C ARG A 48 9.95 -19.23 -23.95
N ILE A 49 10.29 -18.10 -24.58
CA ILE A 49 9.30 -17.16 -25.11
C ILE A 49 8.74 -17.75 -26.39
N ALA A 50 7.42 -17.77 -26.52
CA ALA A 50 6.78 -18.12 -27.79
C ALA A 50 7.27 -17.16 -28.87
N VAL A 51 7.91 -17.69 -29.91
CA VAL A 51 8.47 -16.91 -31.00
C VAL A 51 7.32 -16.32 -31.81
N ASP A 52 7.25 -14.98 -31.83
CA ASP A 52 6.40 -14.27 -32.80
C ASP A 52 7.26 -13.89 -34.00
N ASP A 53 7.14 -14.66 -35.04
CA ASP A 53 7.95 -14.52 -36.29
C ASP A 53 7.80 -13.13 -36.98
N ARG A 54 6.87 -12.32 -36.51
CA ARG A 54 6.66 -10.95 -36.98
C ARG A 54 7.61 -9.94 -36.35
N LYS A 55 8.23 -10.27 -35.21
CA LYS A 55 9.20 -9.42 -34.52
C LYS A 55 10.63 -9.66 -35.06
N GLU A 56 11.47 -8.63 -34.98
CA GLU A 56 12.89 -8.75 -35.29
C GLU A 56 13.64 -9.59 -34.23
N SER A 57 13.22 -9.49 -32.98
CA SER A 57 13.72 -10.32 -31.87
C SER A 57 12.58 -10.75 -30.95
N PRO A 58 12.62 -11.95 -30.33
CA PRO A 58 11.64 -12.40 -29.35
C PRO A 58 11.52 -11.47 -28.15
N HIS A 59 12.61 -10.77 -27.81
CA HIS A 59 12.70 -9.86 -26.66
C HIS A 59 12.10 -8.48 -26.93
N ASP A 60 11.83 -8.13 -28.20
CA ASP A 60 11.23 -6.86 -28.54
C ASP A 60 9.83 -6.75 -27.94
N PHE A 61 9.52 -5.57 -27.39
CA PHE A 61 8.27 -5.34 -26.70
C PHE A 61 7.42 -4.25 -27.38
N ALA A 62 6.12 -4.37 -27.23
CA ALA A 62 5.19 -3.50 -27.93
C ALA A 62 5.19 -2.09 -27.32
N LEU A 63 5.28 -1.07 -28.18
CA LEU A 63 5.03 0.33 -27.89
C LEU A 63 3.59 0.72 -28.26
N TRP A 64 3.10 0.18 -29.39
CA TRP A 64 1.74 0.36 -29.87
C TRP A 64 1.22 -0.97 -30.40
N LYS A 65 -0.01 -1.32 -30.08
CA LYS A 65 -0.66 -2.56 -30.50
C LYS A 65 -1.91 -2.25 -31.31
N ILE A 66 -2.11 -2.99 -32.39
CA ILE A 66 -3.32 -2.97 -33.19
C ILE A 66 -4.13 -4.22 -32.84
N ASP A 67 -5.27 -4.05 -32.18
CA ASP A 67 -6.21 -5.12 -31.86
C ASP A 67 -7.63 -4.54 -31.85
N GLU A 68 -8.41 -4.91 -32.88
CA GLU A 68 -9.77 -4.41 -33.06
C GLU A 68 -10.73 -4.81 -31.92
N LYS A 69 -10.38 -5.82 -31.13
CA LYS A 69 -11.21 -6.32 -30.02
C LYS A 69 -10.92 -5.61 -28.71
N HIS A 70 -9.83 -4.82 -28.63
CA HIS A 70 -9.51 -4.10 -27.41
C HIS A 70 -10.54 -3.01 -27.12
N LEU A 71 -11.01 -2.94 -25.86
CA LEU A 71 -12.07 -2.01 -25.46
C LEU A 71 -11.67 -0.54 -25.63
N MET A 72 -10.42 -0.19 -25.27
CA MET A 72 -9.89 1.17 -25.36
C MET A 72 -8.96 1.28 -26.55
N GLN A 73 -9.29 2.11 -27.53
CA GLN A 73 -8.53 2.30 -28.76
C GLN A 73 -8.50 3.76 -29.15
N TRP A 74 -7.40 4.17 -29.75
CA TRP A 74 -7.18 5.52 -30.28
C TRP A 74 -6.63 5.45 -31.72
N ASP A 75 -6.88 6.50 -32.48
CA ASP A 75 -6.27 6.65 -33.80
C ASP A 75 -4.79 6.96 -33.68
N SER A 76 -3.98 6.38 -34.55
CA SER A 76 -2.54 6.61 -34.62
C SER A 76 -2.03 6.58 -36.06
N PRO A 77 -0.79 7.08 -36.32
CA PRO A 77 -0.17 6.98 -37.63
C PRO A 77 -0.01 5.53 -38.14
N TRP A 78 -0.01 4.57 -37.23
CA TRP A 78 0.17 3.14 -37.53
C TRP A 78 -1.14 2.36 -37.59
N GLY A 79 -2.26 3.05 -37.38
CA GLY A 79 -3.59 2.46 -37.30
C GLY A 79 -4.25 2.63 -35.93
N ARG A 80 -5.52 2.28 -35.87
CA ARG A 80 -6.29 2.33 -34.63
C ARG A 80 -5.86 1.24 -33.68
N GLY A 81 -5.53 1.60 -32.42
CA GLY A 81 -4.98 0.66 -31.47
C GLY A 81 -4.82 1.27 -30.08
N PHE A 82 -3.90 0.71 -29.28
CA PHE A 82 -3.65 1.13 -27.91
C PHE A 82 -2.16 1.02 -27.55
N PRO A 83 -1.69 1.78 -26.54
CA PRO A 83 -0.30 1.71 -26.08
C PRO A 83 0.05 0.35 -25.49
N GLY A 84 1.30 -0.07 -25.59
CA GLY A 84 1.83 -1.16 -24.79
C GLY A 84 1.89 -0.78 -23.31
N TRP A 85 1.80 -1.75 -22.41
CA TRP A 85 1.76 -1.51 -20.97
C TRP A 85 2.91 -0.63 -20.44
N HIS A 86 4.14 -0.90 -20.84
CA HIS A 86 5.32 -0.19 -20.32
C HIS A 86 5.35 1.31 -20.70
N ILE A 87 4.88 1.65 -21.90
CA ILE A 87 4.92 3.04 -22.37
C ILE A 87 3.93 3.94 -21.64
N GLU A 88 2.88 3.39 -21.04
CA GLU A 88 1.94 4.14 -20.23
C GLU A 88 2.67 4.77 -19.03
N CYS A 89 3.44 3.96 -18.29
CA CYS A 89 4.21 4.42 -17.14
C CYS A 89 5.30 5.41 -17.54
N SER A 90 6.08 5.12 -18.56
CA SER A 90 7.13 6.01 -19.07
C SER A 90 6.56 7.38 -19.48
N ALA A 91 5.38 7.39 -20.10
CA ALA A 91 4.73 8.59 -20.56
C ALA A 91 4.14 9.43 -19.43
N MET A 92 3.47 8.77 -18.48
CA MET A 92 2.90 9.43 -17.30
C MET A 92 3.99 10.02 -16.41
N SER A 93 5.03 9.25 -16.11
CA SER A 93 6.17 9.70 -15.33
C SER A 93 6.80 10.95 -15.95
N HIS A 94 7.09 10.90 -17.24
CA HIS A 94 7.66 12.08 -17.90
C HIS A 94 6.71 13.29 -17.91
N LYS A 95 5.42 13.07 -18.09
CA LYS A 95 4.43 14.17 -18.14
C LYS A 95 4.33 14.91 -16.81
N TYR A 96 4.38 14.18 -15.69
CA TYR A 96 4.13 14.72 -14.37
C TYR A 96 5.40 14.99 -13.57
N LEU A 97 6.48 14.22 -13.78
CA LEU A 97 7.72 14.28 -13.01
C LEU A 97 8.93 14.77 -13.82
N GLY A 98 8.82 14.83 -15.15
CA GLY A 98 9.92 15.23 -16.02
C GLY A 98 10.74 14.04 -16.54
N GLY A 99 11.90 14.34 -17.15
CA GLY A 99 12.75 13.32 -17.80
C GLY A 99 13.55 12.47 -16.82
N THR A 100 13.85 13.01 -15.65
CA THR A 100 14.53 12.33 -14.55
C THR A 100 13.84 12.70 -13.26
N PHE A 101 13.52 11.71 -12.43
CA PHE A 101 12.91 11.90 -11.12
C PHE A 101 13.63 11.08 -10.05
N ASP A 102 13.32 11.30 -8.77
CA ASP A 102 14.16 10.80 -7.70
C ASP A 102 13.94 9.32 -7.41
N ILE A 103 12.68 8.88 -7.23
CA ILE A 103 12.38 7.52 -6.77
C ILE A 103 11.32 6.88 -7.65
N HIS A 104 11.57 5.64 -8.09
CA HIS A 104 10.60 4.75 -8.72
C HIS A 104 10.45 3.46 -7.92
N THR A 105 9.19 3.07 -7.68
CA THR A 105 8.90 1.91 -6.83
C THR A 105 8.06 0.88 -7.57
N GLY A 106 8.15 -0.38 -7.15
CA GLY A 106 7.30 -1.46 -7.68
C GLY A 106 7.48 -2.77 -6.93
N GLY A 107 6.77 -3.80 -7.33
CA GLY A 107 7.03 -5.16 -6.91
C GLY A 107 8.30 -5.72 -7.57
N GLU A 108 8.92 -6.72 -6.96
CA GLU A 108 10.12 -7.36 -7.53
C GLU A 108 9.89 -7.98 -8.91
N ASP A 109 8.66 -8.38 -9.22
CA ASP A 109 8.26 -8.90 -10.52
C ASP A 109 8.22 -7.82 -11.63
N ASN A 110 8.18 -6.55 -11.26
CA ASN A 110 8.29 -5.44 -12.20
C ASN A 110 9.74 -5.12 -12.59
N ILE A 111 10.76 -5.57 -11.85
CA ILE A 111 12.15 -5.33 -12.22
C ILE A 111 12.38 -5.76 -13.67
N PHE A 112 11.91 -6.97 -14.00
CA PHE A 112 12.00 -7.50 -15.35
C PHE A 112 10.68 -8.19 -15.76
N PRO A 113 10.13 -7.87 -16.95
CA PRO A 113 10.70 -6.95 -17.96
C PRO A 113 10.24 -5.48 -17.80
N HIS A 114 9.29 -5.18 -16.89
CA HIS A 114 8.54 -3.91 -16.92
C HIS A 114 9.45 -2.68 -16.75
N HIS A 115 10.20 -2.58 -15.66
CA HIS A 115 11.07 -1.43 -15.39
C HIS A 115 12.25 -1.33 -16.35
N GLU A 116 12.79 -2.46 -16.80
CA GLU A 116 13.81 -2.44 -17.87
C GLU A 116 13.26 -1.85 -19.18
N CYS A 117 12.02 -2.18 -19.52
CA CYS A 117 11.36 -1.60 -20.68
C CYS A 117 11.12 -0.09 -20.51
N GLU A 118 10.77 0.36 -19.30
CA GLU A 118 10.59 1.79 -19.00
C GLU A 118 11.91 2.57 -19.11
N ILE A 119 13.02 2.01 -18.61
CA ILE A 119 14.37 2.58 -18.77
C ILE A 119 14.71 2.69 -20.25
N ALA A 120 14.58 1.58 -21.00
CA ALA A 120 14.87 1.56 -22.43
C ALA A 120 14.01 2.58 -23.18
N GLN A 121 12.75 2.72 -22.84
CA GLN A 121 11.85 3.71 -23.44
C GLN A 121 12.25 5.14 -23.14
N SER A 122 12.59 5.45 -21.90
CA SER A 122 12.89 6.81 -21.46
C SER A 122 14.27 7.26 -21.91
N VAL A 123 15.30 6.47 -21.64
CA VAL A 123 16.68 6.76 -22.07
C VAL A 123 16.81 6.70 -23.58
N GLY A 124 16.24 5.69 -24.23
CA GLY A 124 16.24 5.56 -25.70
C GLY A 124 15.51 6.71 -26.40
N SER A 125 14.53 7.35 -25.76
CA SER A 125 13.92 8.58 -26.29
C SER A 125 14.78 9.83 -26.05
N GLY A 126 15.88 9.74 -25.27
CA GLY A 126 16.76 10.86 -24.96
C GLY A 126 16.17 11.91 -24.02
N VAL A 127 15.16 11.54 -23.24
CA VAL A 127 14.44 12.48 -22.37
C VAL A 127 15.11 12.63 -21.00
N GLY A 128 15.94 11.68 -20.56
CA GLY A 128 16.64 11.68 -19.28
C GLY A 128 17.00 10.27 -18.81
N GLU A 129 17.49 10.16 -17.59
CA GLU A 129 17.92 8.88 -16.98
C GLU A 129 16.73 8.06 -16.42
N PHE A 130 15.55 8.62 -16.39
CA PHE A 130 14.31 8.08 -15.85
C PHE A 130 14.26 8.17 -14.32
N ALA A 131 14.81 7.24 -13.56
CA ALA A 131 14.78 7.28 -12.09
C ALA A 131 16.19 7.14 -11.50
N LYS A 132 16.48 7.91 -10.42
CA LYS A 132 17.77 7.87 -9.73
C LYS A 132 17.85 6.70 -8.74
N VAL A 133 16.74 6.41 -8.06
CA VAL A 133 16.66 5.36 -7.03
C VAL A 133 15.49 4.43 -7.34
N TRP A 134 15.75 3.13 -7.25
CA TRP A 134 14.76 2.07 -7.45
C TRP A 134 14.50 1.35 -6.14
N VAL A 135 13.22 1.19 -5.78
CA VAL A 135 12.81 0.45 -4.59
C VAL A 135 11.83 -0.65 -4.98
N HIS A 136 12.19 -1.90 -4.70
CA HIS A 136 11.39 -3.06 -5.07
C HIS A 136 10.97 -3.85 -3.83
N ALA A 137 9.66 -3.95 -3.61
CA ALA A 137 9.10 -4.77 -2.55
C ALA A 137 8.98 -6.23 -2.98
N ARG A 138 9.26 -7.14 -2.05
CA ARG A 138 9.03 -8.57 -2.24
C ARG A 138 7.54 -8.92 -2.26
N HIS A 139 7.23 -10.10 -2.77
CA HIS A 139 5.85 -10.58 -2.88
C HIS A 139 5.14 -10.68 -1.54
N LEU A 140 3.87 -10.29 -1.55
CA LEU A 140 2.90 -10.62 -0.51
C LEU A 140 2.37 -12.03 -0.76
N LEU A 141 2.57 -12.90 0.23
CA LEU A 141 1.96 -14.23 0.29
C LEU A 141 0.76 -14.17 1.24
N VAL A 142 -0.21 -15.03 1.01
CA VAL A 142 -1.34 -15.25 1.93
C VAL A 142 -1.36 -16.73 2.29
N ASP A 143 -1.22 -17.01 3.59
CA ASP A 143 -1.13 -18.38 4.11
C ASP A 143 -0.01 -19.22 3.42
N GLY A 144 1.14 -18.57 3.17
CA GLY A 144 2.32 -19.17 2.54
C GLY A 144 2.24 -19.35 1.03
N GLU A 145 1.17 -18.93 0.39
CA GLU A 145 0.95 -19.06 -1.05
C GLU A 145 0.73 -17.70 -1.74
N LYS A 146 0.96 -17.65 -3.05
CA LYS A 146 0.62 -16.48 -3.86
C LYS A 146 -0.88 -16.22 -3.76
N MET A 147 -1.26 -14.98 -3.45
CA MET A 147 -2.66 -14.55 -3.38
C MET A 147 -3.37 -14.75 -4.73
N SER A 148 -4.51 -15.43 -4.72
CA SER A 148 -5.28 -15.74 -5.93
C SER A 148 -6.76 -15.94 -5.61
N LYS A 149 -7.64 -15.36 -6.43
CA LYS A 149 -9.08 -15.55 -6.32
C LYS A 149 -9.49 -17.02 -6.47
N SER A 150 -8.82 -17.77 -7.34
CA SER A 150 -9.13 -19.19 -7.58
C SER A 150 -8.77 -20.09 -6.39
N LYS A 151 -7.87 -19.66 -5.51
CA LYS A 151 -7.47 -20.40 -4.29
C LYS A 151 -8.28 -19.99 -3.06
N GLY A 152 -9.13 -18.96 -3.17
CA GLY A 152 -9.91 -18.47 -2.03
C GLY A 152 -9.10 -17.75 -0.96
N ASN A 153 -7.80 -17.46 -1.20
CA ASN A 153 -6.89 -16.76 -0.31
C ASN A 153 -6.70 -15.28 -0.73
N PHE A 154 -7.72 -14.69 -1.32
CA PHE A 154 -7.72 -13.32 -1.80
C PHE A 154 -8.50 -12.43 -0.83
N PHE A 155 -7.85 -11.37 -0.33
CA PHE A 155 -8.48 -10.36 0.50
C PHE A 155 -8.34 -8.98 -0.16
N THR A 156 -9.42 -8.23 -0.21
CA THR A 156 -9.40 -6.78 -0.44
C THR A 156 -9.28 -6.05 0.89
N ILE A 157 -8.93 -4.78 0.86
CA ILE A 157 -8.96 -3.93 2.08
C ILE A 157 -10.38 -3.86 2.66
N ASN A 158 -11.41 -3.81 1.79
CA ASN A 158 -12.80 -3.81 2.23
C ASN A 158 -13.19 -5.09 2.98
N ASP A 159 -12.72 -6.27 2.52
CA ASP A 159 -12.96 -7.53 3.23
C ASP A 159 -12.36 -7.51 4.66
N LEU A 160 -11.25 -6.79 4.85
CA LEU A 160 -10.64 -6.64 6.17
C LEU A 160 -11.40 -5.63 7.04
N PHE A 161 -11.93 -4.55 6.44
CA PHE A 161 -12.82 -3.62 7.13
C PHE A 161 -14.12 -4.30 7.57
N GLU A 162 -14.73 -5.12 6.71
CA GLU A 162 -15.92 -5.92 7.05
C GLU A 162 -15.64 -6.92 8.18
N LYS A 163 -14.40 -7.37 8.35
CA LYS A 163 -13.95 -8.17 9.50
C LYS A 163 -13.66 -7.35 10.76
N GLY A 164 -13.85 -6.03 10.71
CA GLY A 164 -13.71 -5.10 11.83
C GLY A 164 -12.32 -4.55 12.06
N TYR A 165 -11.34 -4.82 11.18
CA TYR A 165 -10.01 -4.24 11.28
C TYR A 165 -10.01 -2.78 10.84
N GLN A 166 -9.20 -1.95 11.51
CA GLN A 166 -9.01 -0.56 11.17
C GLN A 166 -7.84 -0.37 10.19
N GLY A 167 -7.85 0.73 9.43
CA GLY A 167 -6.81 1.01 8.44
C GLY A 167 -5.40 1.06 9.04
N TYR A 168 -5.25 1.59 10.27
CA TYR A 168 -3.95 1.63 10.96
C TYR A 168 -3.46 0.24 11.39
N GLU A 169 -4.36 -0.71 11.70
CA GLU A 169 -4.00 -2.09 12.04
C GLU A 169 -3.48 -2.84 10.82
N ILE A 170 -4.18 -2.68 9.68
CA ILE A 170 -3.78 -3.24 8.40
C ILE A 170 -2.44 -2.66 7.96
N ARG A 171 -2.28 -1.32 8.03
CA ARG A 171 -1.02 -0.64 7.72
C ARG A 171 0.12 -1.15 8.59
N TYR A 172 -0.08 -1.26 9.91
CA TYR A 172 0.92 -1.77 10.83
C TYR A 172 1.38 -3.18 10.43
N SER A 173 0.43 -4.06 10.11
CA SER A 173 0.75 -5.44 9.67
C SER A 173 1.55 -5.44 8.38
N LEU A 174 1.20 -4.60 7.40
CA LEU A 174 1.90 -4.53 6.11
C LEU A 174 3.34 -3.99 6.23
N ILE A 175 3.60 -3.05 7.14
CA ILE A 175 4.94 -2.47 7.33
C ILE A 175 5.80 -3.21 8.35
N ASN A 176 5.26 -4.20 9.07
CA ASN A 176 5.98 -4.96 10.11
C ASN A 176 7.08 -5.87 9.53
N SER A 177 7.02 -6.20 8.26
CA SER A 177 8.06 -6.94 7.55
C SER A 177 8.95 -5.98 6.75
N HIS A 178 10.26 -6.27 6.69
CA HIS A 178 11.16 -5.53 5.81
C HIS A 178 10.76 -5.73 4.35
N TYR A 179 10.69 -4.68 3.56
CA TYR A 179 10.20 -4.72 2.17
C TYR A 179 11.00 -5.65 1.23
N ARG A 180 12.27 -5.95 1.58
CA ARG A 180 13.13 -6.93 0.86
C ARG A 180 12.86 -8.37 1.25
N GLN A 181 11.95 -8.63 2.19
CA GLN A 181 11.56 -9.98 2.59
C GLN A 181 10.14 -10.29 2.12
N PRO A 182 9.86 -11.52 1.68
CA PRO A 182 8.49 -11.91 1.39
C PRO A 182 7.64 -11.79 2.65
N MET A 183 6.54 -11.05 2.57
CA MET A 183 5.58 -10.95 3.65
C MET A 183 4.55 -12.07 3.54
N ASN A 184 4.37 -12.85 4.59
CA ASN A 184 3.30 -13.84 4.67
C ASN A 184 2.14 -13.29 5.51
N PHE A 185 1.13 -12.76 4.85
CA PHE A 185 -0.07 -12.26 5.48
C PHE A 185 -0.97 -13.42 5.93
N THR A 186 -1.40 -13.39 7.18
CA THR A 186 -2.41 -14.29 7.74
C THR A 186 -3.36 -13.52 8.62
N LEU A 187 -4.63 -13.92 8.73
CA LEU A 187 -5.58 -13.27 9.65
C LEU A 187 -5.14 -13.40 11.12
N GLN A 188 -4.52 -14.52 11.49
CA GLN A 188 -3.96 -14.69 12.82
C GLN A 188 -2.79 -13.71 13.08
N GLY A 189 -1.93 -13.48 12.10
CA GLY A 189 -0.85 -12.50 12.16
C GLY A 189 -1.42 -11.09 12.33
N LEU A 190 -2.40 -10.72 11.52
CA LEU A 190 -3.09 -9.43 11.60
C LEU A 190 -3.73 -9.21 12.98
N GLU A 191 -4.35 -10.23 13.59
CA GLU A 191 -4.88 -10.12 14.94
C GLU A 191 -3.78 -9.85 15.99
N GLY A 192 -2.62 -10.48 15.84
CA GLY A 192 -1.44 -10.23 16.69
C GLY A 192 -0.91 -8.80 16.53
N ASP A 193 -0.81 -8.34 15.30
CA ASP A 193 -0.36 -7.00 14.93
C ASP A 193 -1.34 -5.92 15.41
N SER A 194 -2.64 -6.17 15.28
CA SER A 194 -3.70 -5.32 15.84
C SER A 194 -3.51 -5.12 17.36
N LYS A 195 -3.32 -6.20 18.11
CA LYS A 195 -3.05 -6.12 19.55
C LYS A 195 -1.75 -5.38 19.88
N ALA A 196 -0.75 -5.48 19.01
CA ALA A 196 0.52 -4.80 19.19
C ALA A 196 0.39 -3.28 19.01
N VAL A 197 -0.26 -2.83 17.93
CA VAL A 197 -0.47 -1.39 17.68
C VAL A 197 -1.45 -0.77 18.69
N GLN A 198 -2.48 -1.51 19.08
CA GLN A 198 -3.42 -1.03 20.12
C GLN A 198 -2.72 -0.78 21.46
N ARG A 199 -1.74 -1.61 21.86
CA ARG A 199 -0.94 -1.35 23.07
C ARG A 199 -0.17 -0.04 22.99
N ILE A 200 0.37 0.29 21.82
CA ILE A 200 1.07 1.58 21.62
C ILE A 200 0.08 2.74 21.75
N ARG A 201 -1.09 2.62 21.12
CA ARG A 201 -2.15 3.63 21.16
C ARG A 201 -2.70 3.84 22.56
N SER A 202 -2.93 2.76 23.30
CA SER A 202 -3.37 2.84 24.71
C SER A 202 -2.33 3.50 25.62
N LEU A 203 -1.04 3.29 25.37
CA LEU A 203 -0.01 4.03 26.08
C LEU A 203 -0.04 5.52 25.71
N ARG A 204 -0.18 5.87 24.44
CA ARG A 204 -0.34 7.26 23.99
C ARG A 204 -1.48 7.96 24.76
N GLU A 205 -2.66 7.34 24.83
CA GLU A 205 -3.82 7.90 25.56
C GLU A 205 -3.51 8.18 27.04
N LYS A 206 -2.90 7.21 27.72
CA LYS A 206 -2.46 7.39 29.11
C LYS A 206 -1.45 8.52 29.27
N LEU A 207 -0.51 8.67 28.34
CA LEU A 207 0.46 9.75 28.35
C LEU A 207 -0.19 11.11 28.10
N GLU A 208 -1.18 11.18 27.20
CA GLU A 208 -1.98 12.40 26.95
C GLU A 208 -2.72 12.85 28.21
N GLU A 209 -3.38 11.93 28.91
CA GLU A 209 -4.05 12.20 30.18
C GLU A 209 -3.06 12.64 31.27
N SER A 210 -1.92 11.96 31.38
CA SER A 210 -0.93 12.24 32.44
C SER A 210 -0.06 13.46 32.17
N SER A 211 0.01 13.93 30.93
CA SER A 211 0.87 15.08 30.54
C SER A 211 0.50 16.38 31.24
N SER A 212 -0.77 16.57 31.59
CA SER A 212 -1.30 17.74 32.34
C SER A 212 -1.10 17.64 33.84
N SER A 213 -0.66 16.50 34.37
CA SER A 213 -0.53 16.25 35.77
C SER A 213 0.76 16.85 36.33
N ALA A 214 0.74 17.24 37.62
CA ALA A 214 1.96 17.61 38.32
C ALA A 214 2.76 16.34 38.61
N GLY A 215 4.04 16.32 38.19
CA GLY A 215 4.90 15.17 38.41
C GLY A 215 6.02 15.10 37.36
N GLY A 216 6.69 13.96 37.29
CA GLY A 216 7.81 13.71 36.36
C GLY A 216 7.99 12.21 36.13
N GLY A 217 9.10 11.85 35.54
CA GLY A 217 9.60 10.49 35.38
C GLY A 217 10.94 10.34 36.06
N SER A 218 11.60 9.22 35.86
CA SER A 218 12.96 9.02 36.35
C SER A 218 13.93 10.03 35.72
N GLU A 219 15.02 10.34 36.42
CA GLU A 219 16.07 11.23 35.92
C GLU A 219 16.68 10.73 34.60
N ASN A 220 16.59 9.42 34.33
CA ASN A 220 17.13 8.80 33.13
C ASN A 220 16.16 8.85 31.91
N LEU A 221 14.91 9.24 32.10
CA LEU A 221 13.91 9.22 31.05
C LEU A 221 14.26 10.08 29.82
N PRO A 222 14.78 11.33 29.98
CA PRO A 222 15.20 12.12 28.81
C PRO A 222 16.30 11.45 28.00
N ALA A 223 17.27 10.84 28.66
CA ALA A 223 18.35 10.12 27.98
C ALA A 223 17.83 8.84 27.27
N LEU A 224 16.86 8.16 27.86
CA LEU A 224 16.18 7.01 27.27
C LEU A 224 15.41 7.42 26.00
N MET A 225 14.67 8.53 26.02
CA MET A 225 13.93 9.02 24.84
C MET A 225 14.86 9.44 23.72
N GLU A 226 15.94 10.16 24.04
CA GLU A 226 16.93 10.57 23.04
C GLU A 226 17.61 9.36 22.40
N LYS A 227 18.01 8.37 23.22
CA LYS A 227 18.60 7.13 22.70
C LYS A 227 17.61 6.36 21.83
N ALA A 228 16.36 6.20 22.27
CA ALA A 228 15.34 5.50 21.53
C ALA A 228 15.06 6.17 20.17
N ARG A 229 15.08 7.51 20.12
CA ARG A 229 14.94 8.26 18.88
C ARG A 229 16.10 7.99 17.93
N GLN A 230 17.33 8.08 18.41
CA GLN A 230 18.53 7.79 17.61
C GLN A 230 18.54 6.35 17.08
N ASP A 231 18.19 5.38 17.93
CA ASP A 231 18.13 3.96 17.54
C ASP A 231 17.01 3.72 16.51
N PHE A 232 15.85 4.39 16.65
CA PHE A 232 14.76 4.33 15.68
C PHE A 232 15.17 4.91 14.33
N ASP A 233 15.74 6.12 14.33
CA ASP A 233 16.21 6.80 13.12
C ASP A 233 17.30 5.97 12.42
N ALA A 234 18.24 5.41 13.17
CA ALA A 234 19.27 4.53 12.61
C ALA A 234 18.71 3.29 11.93
N CYS A 235 17.60 2.72 12.44
CA CYS A 235 16.92 1.62 11.75
C CYS A 235 16.26 2.08 10.45
N ILE A 236 15.63 3.24 10.43
CA ILE A 236 15.00 3.79 9.22
C ILE A 236 16.04 4.14 8.16
N ASP A 237 17.18 4.72 8.57
CA ASP A 237 18.29 5.06 7.68
C ASP A 237 19.01 3.83 7.12
N ASP A 238 18.90 2.68 7.79
CA ASP A 238 19.40 1.39 7.32
C ASP A 238 18.39 0.69 6.39
N ASP A 239 18.28 1.20 5.18
CA ASP A 239 17.45 0.61 4.11
C ASP A 239 15.97 0.42 4.50
N LEU A 240 15.40 1.38 5.20
CA LEU A 240 14.00 1.35 5.66
C LEU A 240 13.69 0.11 6.52
N ASN A 241 14.58 -0.24 7.45
CA ASN A 241 14.40 -1.36 8.38
C ASN A 241 13.30 -1.07 9.41
N VAL A 242 12.06 -0.99 8.94
CA VAL A 242 10.88 -0.71 9.78
C VAL A 242 10.72 -1.78 10.86
N SER A 243 11.04 -3.05 10.58
CA SER A 243 10.96 -4.12 11.58
C SER A 243 11.87 -3.84 12.78
N GLY A 244 13.11 -3.37 12.53
CA GLY A 244 14.05 -2.94 13.57
C GLY A 244 13.53 -1.72 14.34
N ALA A 245 13.01 -0.71 13.62
CA ALA A 245 12.42 0.49 14.20
C ALA A 245 11.23 0.17 15.11
N LEU A 246 10.34 -0.74 14.68
CA LEU A 246 9.23 -1.24 15.51
C LEU A 246 9.74 -1.99 16.75
N GLY A 247 10.86 -2.71 16.66
CA GLY A 247 11.52 -3.32 17.82
C GLY A 247 11.90 -2.29 18.87
N VAL A 248 12.59 -1.20 18.46
CA VAL A 248 12.93 -0.07 19.33
C VAL A 248 11.69 0.57 19.95
N LEU A 249 10.65 0.84 19.14
CA LEU A 249 9.39 1.40 19.61
C LEU A 249 8.74 0.51 20.69
N HIS A 250 8.65 -0.81 20.46
CA HIS A 250 8.06 -1.73 21.44
C HIS A 250 8.86 -1.86 22.75
N GLU A 251 10.18 -1.80 22.67
CA GLU A 251 11.02 -1.78 23.88
C GLU A 251 10.81 -0.51 24.68
N THR A 252 10.74 0.64 23.98
CA THR A 252 10.46 1.93 24.61
C THR A 252 9.06 1.98 25.22
N VAL A 253 8.04 1.50 24.53
CA VAL A 253 6.66 1.39 25.04
C VAL A 253 6.59 0.54 26.30
N ARG A 254 7.34 -0.58 26.36
CA ARG A 254 7.43 -1.42 27.57
C ARG A 254 8.13 -0.71 28.73
N ALA A 255 9.17 0.07 28.45
CA ALA A 255 9.87 0.85 29.46
C ALA A 255 8.96 1.96 30.02
N LEU A 256 8.31 2.73 29.15
CA LEU A 256 7.36 3.80 29.53
C LEU A 256 6.17 3.25 30.33
N GLY A 257 5.65 2.08 29.98
CA GLY A 257 4.55 1.43 30.70
C GLY A 257 4.93 0.96 32.13
N ARG A 258 6.24 0.83 32.44
CA ARG A 258 6.72 0.51 33.80
C ARG A 258 7.00 1.75 34.62
N GLU A 259 7.43 2.84 33.97
CA GLU A 259 7.79 4.09 34.62
C GLU A 259 6.59 5.01 34.90
N GLU A 260 5.50 4.84 34.15
CA GLU A 260 4.26 5.65 34.22
C GLU A 260 4.55 7.15 34.33
N PRO A 261 5.27 7.75 33.33
CA PRO A 261 5.71 9.15 33.43
C PRO A 261 4.51 10.10 33.40
N THR A 262 4.66 11.23 34.12
CA THR A 262 3.64 12.28 34.20
C THR A 262 4.23 13.65 33.86
N GLY A 263 3.37 14.64 33.61
CA GLY A 263 3.79 16.02 33.34
C GLY A 263 4.78 16.13 32.16
N GLN A 264 5.88 16.82 32.36
CA GLN A 264 6.88 17.06 31.34
C GLN A 264 7.52 15.76 30.78
N ALA A 265 7.65 14.73 31.62
CA ALA A 265 8.17 13.45 31.21
C ALA A 265 7.21 12.70 30.26
N ALA A 266 5.91 12.77 30.53
CA ALA A 266 4.88 12.24 29.62
C ALA A 266 4.86 13.01 28.29
N THR A 267 5.06 14.34 28.33
CA THR A 267 5.17 15.16 27.11
C THR A 267 6.36 14.73 26.26
N ALA A 268 7.53 14.49 26.84
CA ALA A 268 8.71 14.02 26.10
C ALA A 268 8.48 12.61 25.48
N ALA A 269 7.77 11.73 26.19
CA ALA A 269 7.39 10.42 25.65
C ALA A 269 6.40 10.55 24.46
N LEU A 270 5.46 11.48 24.53
CA LEU A 270 4.54 11.78 23.42
C LEU A 270 5.28 12.35 22.21
N GLU A 271 6.28 13.20 22.41
CA GLU A 271 7.12 13.73 21.33
C GLU A 271 7.87 12.60 20.61
N PHE A 272 8.41 11.63 21.34
CA PHE A 272 9.03 10.44 20.75
C PHE A 272 8.01 9.63 19.94
N LEU A 273 6.80 9.38 20.47
CA LEU A 273 5.77 8.64 19.72
C LEU A 273 5.33 9.38 18.46
N ARG A 274 5.23 10.72 18.49
CA ARG A 274 4.93 11.54 17.30
C ARG A 274 6.02 11.42 16.25
N HIS A 275 7.28 11.52 16.68
CA HIS A 275 8.41 11.33 15.77
C HIS A 275 8.36 9.97 15.08
N CYS A 276 8.11 8.89 15.79
CA CYS A 276 7.93 7.57 15.17
C CYS A 276 6.74 7.56 14.20
N ASP A 277 5.64 8.22 14.57
CA ASP A 277 4.41 8.18 13.79
C ASP A 277 4.43 9.04 12.52
N GLU A 278 5.34 10.03 12.43
CA GLU A 278 5.60 10.76 11.18
C GLU A 278 5.98 9.80 10.03
N ILE A 279 6.59 8.65 10.36
CA ILE A 279 6.97 7.60 9.41
C ILE A 279 5.93 6.48 9.39
N LEU A 280 5.54 6.00 10.57
CA LEU A 280 4.68 4.81 10.68
C LEU A 280 3.22 5.09 10.28
N GLY A 281 2.65 6.23 10.73
CA GLY A 281 1.27 6.62 10.43
C GLY A 281 0.24 5.64 11.00
N VAL A 282 0.41 5.19 12.25
CA VAL A 282 -0.46 4.20 12.91
C VAL A 282 -0.82 4.55 14.36
N ILE A 283 -0.13 5.53 14.97
CA ILE A 283 -0.28 5.84 16.41
C ILE A 283 -1.29 6.96 16.64
N PHE A 284 -1.15 8.09 15.92
CA PHE A 284 -1.99 9.29 16.08
C PHE A 284 -3.05 9.44 14.99
N VAL A 285 -3.18 8.44 14.12
CA VAL A 285 -4.28 8.41 13.16
C VAL A 285 -5.59 8.38 13.95
N GLU A 286 -6.43 9.38 13.72
CA GLU A 286 -7.80 9.33 14.21
C GLU A 286 -8.41 8.04 13.64
N GLU A 287 -9.04 7.26 14.50
CA GLU A 287 -9.95 6.26 13.99
C GLU A 287 -10.84 7.04 13.05
N SER A 288 -10.79 6.72 11.76
CA SER A 288 -11.84 7.25 10.93
C SER A 288 -13.11 6.81 11.65
N SER A 289 -13.74 7.76 12.30
CA SER A 289 -15.16 7.79 12.37
C SER A 289 -15.69 8.07 10.95
N ALA A 290 -15.40 7.20 10.05
CA ALA A 290 -16.45 6.49 9.44
C ALA A 290 -17.10 5.65 10.56
N ALA A 291 -17.63 6.34 11.58
CA ALA A 291 -19.02 6.18 11.84
C ALA A 291 -19.58 6.17 10.43
N GLU A 292 -19.58 4.96 9.83
CA GLU A 292 -20.39 4.74 8.66
C GLU A 292 -21.70 5.34 9.13
N GLU A 293 -22.00 6.53 8.59
CA GLU A 293 -23.34 7.08 8.80
C GLU A 293 -24.19 5.91 8.38
N LEU A 294 -24.91 5.36 9.37
CA LEU A 294 -25.83 4.26 9.07
C LEU A 294 -26.56 4.69 7.82
N SER A 295 -26.64 3.85 6.82
CA SER A 295 -27.41 4.17 5.62
C SER A 295 -28.78 4.71 6.06
N GLU A 296 -29.37 5.61 5.34
CA GLU A 296 -30.70 6.16 5.66
C GLU A 296 -31.70 5.04 5.99
N GLU A 297 -31.55 3.88 5.35
CA GLU A 297 -32.34 2.69 5.61
C GLU A 297 -32.12 2.13 7.03
N HIS A 298 -30.88 1.95 7.45
CA HIS A 298 -30.55 1.41 8.78
C HIS A 298 -30.87 2.40 9.89
N GLN A 299 -30.71 3.71 9.68
CA GLN A 299 -31.18 4.74 10.57
C GLN A 299 -32.70 4.70 10.71
N GLY A 300 -33.39 4.47 9.59
CA GLY A 300 -34.84 4.29 9.56
C GLY A 300 -35.29 3.09 10.39
N TRP A 301 -34.58 1.96 10.35
CA TRP A 301 -34.91 0.78 11.16
C TRP A 301 -34.71 1.03 12.67
N ILE A 302 -33.69 1.77 13.07
CA ILE A 302 -33.49 2.17 14.48
C ILE A 302 -34.63 3.07 14.95
N GLN A 303 -35.00 4.08 14.16
CA GLN A 303 -36.11 4.98 14.50
C GLN A 303 -37.45 4.25 14.56
N GLN A 304 -37.75 3.34 13.62
CA GLN A 304 -38.96 2.52 13.65
C GLN A 304 -39.01 1.62 14.90
N ARG A 305 -37.85 1.03 15.27
CA ARG A 305 -37.77 0.21 16.47
C ARG A 305 -38.00 1.05 17.73
N GLU A 306 -37.43 2.23 17.83
CA GLU A 306 -37.70 3.14 18.98
C GLU A 306 -39.17 3.52 19.08
N GLN A 307 -39.83 3.75 17.94
CA GLN A 307 -41.25 4.03 17.90
C GLN A 307 -42.09 2.80 18.32
N ALA A 308 -41.76 1.61 17.78
CA ALA A 308 -42.42 0.36 18.16
C ALA A 308 -42.33 0.09 19.66
N ARG A 309 -41.18 0.39 20.29
CA ARG A 309 -41.04 0.28 21.78
C ARG A 309 -41.90 1.26 22.53
N LYS A 310 -42.01 2.52 22.03
CA LYS A 310 -42.92 3.52 22.65
C LYS A 310 -44.38 3.09 22.57
N ASP A 311 -44.75 2.46 21.47
CA ASP A 311 -46.08 1.94 21.19
C ASP A 311 -46.34 0.56 21.83
N LYS A 312 -45.32 -0.02 22.50
CA LYS A 312 -45.33 -1.34 23.13
C LYS A 312 -45.55 -2.50 22.14
N ASP A 313 -45.21 -2.29 20.87
CA ASP A 313 -45.17 -3.34 19.87
C ASP A 313 -43.81 -4.06 19.94
N TRP A 314 -43.72 -4.99 20.89
CA TRP A 314 -42.51 -5.74 21.15
C TRP A 314 -42.13 -6.68 20.00
N ALA A 315 -43.11 -7.18 19.26
CA ALA A 315 -42.88 -8.09 18.13
C ALA A 315 -42.16 -7.37 17.00
N LEU A 316 -42.57 -6.17 16.62
CA LEU A 316 -41.91 -5.35 15.61
C LEU A 316 -40.54 -4.86 16.10
N ALA A 317 -40.43 -4.50 17.40
CA ALA A 317 -39.13 -4.05 17.93
C ALA A 317 -38.08 -5.16 17.92
N ASP A 318 -38.43 -6.41 18.21
CA ASP A 318 -37.52 -7.55 18.16
C ASP A 318 -37.18 -7.91 16.70
N GLN A 319 -38.13 -7.89 15.78
CA GLN A 319 -37.88 -8.11 14.36
C GLN A 319 -36.85 -7.12 13.80
N LEU A 320 -37.00 -5.84 14.09
CA LEU A 320 -36.10 -4.79 13.61
C LEU A 320 -34.69 -4.92 14.25
N ARG A 321 -34.61 -5.35 15.51
CA ARG A 321 -33.33 -5.66 16.16
C ARG A 321 -32.63 -6.82 15.46
N ASP A 322 -33.35 -7.88 15.15
CA ASP A 322 -32.78 -9.06 14.49
C ASP A 322 -32.34 -8.72 13.04
N GLN A 323 -33.11 -7.91 12.31
CA GLN A 323 -32.71 -7.39 10.98
C GLN A 323 -31.45 -6.54 11.06
N LEU A 324 -31.30 -5.66 12.04
CA LEU A 324 -30.09 -4.87 12.27
C LEU A 324 -28.90 -5.80 12.56
N LEU A 325 -29.10 -6.82 13.39
CA LEU A 325 -28.06 -7.79 13.73
C LEU A 325 -27.62 -8.62 12.52
N GLU A 326 -28.55 -9.02 11.62
CA GLU A 326 -28.24 -9.74 10.36
C GLU A 326 -27.35 -8.93 9.42
N VAL A 327 -27.44 -7.59 9.45
CA VAL A 327 -26.57 -6.68 8.70
C VAL A 327 -25.35 -6.22 9.50
N GLY A 328 -25.06 -6.89 10.63
CA GLY A 328 -23.89 -6.63 11.46
C GLY A 328 -23.99 -5.38 12.35
N ILE A 329 -25.20 -4.91 12.65
CA ILE A 329 -25.43 -3.76 13.53
C ILE A 329 -26.03 -4.25 14.85
N GLN A 330 -25.25 -4.15 15.93
CA GLN A 330 -25.71 -4.40 17.29
C GLN A 330 -26.17 -3.09 17.91
N ILE A 331 -27.34 -3.12 18.57
CA ILE A 331 -27.91 -1.96 19.24
C ILE A 331 -28.01 -2.19 20.75
N GLU A 332 -27.75 -1.14 21.52
CA GLU A 332 -27.87 -1.13 22.97
C GLU A 332 -28.75 0.03 23.39
N ASP A 333 -29.70 -0.25 24.34
CA ASP A 333 -30.60 0.75 24.85
C ASP A 333 -30.04 1.36 26.14
N GLY A 334 -29.84 2.67 26.14
CA GLY A 334 -29.35 3.44 27.28
C GLY A 334 -30.38 4.49 27.76
N PRO A 335 -30.08 5.16 28.89
CA PRO A 335 -30.96 6.22 29.43
C PRO A 335 -31.11 7.43 28.49
N GLU A 336 -30.15 7.67 27.64
CA GLU A 336 -30.10 8.78 26.68
C GLU A 336 -30.56 8.41 25.24
N GLY A 337 -30.98 7.14 25.03
CA GLY A 337 -31.44 6.63 23.72
C GLY A 337 -30.81 5.31 23.34
N THR A 338 -31.08 4.87 22.09
CA THR A 338 -30.48 3.68 21.51
C THR A 338 -29.11 4.02 20.89
N THR A 339 -28.07 3.37 21.36
CA THR A 339 -26.74 3.40 20.76
C THR A 339 -26.55 2.19 19.86
N TRP A 340 -25.62 2.26 18.95
CA TRP A 340 -25.33 1.17 18.03
C TRP A 340 -23.83 0.95 17.86
N SER A 341 -23.46 -0.28 17.56
CA SER A 341 -22.10 -0.69 17.20
C SER A 341 -22.15 -1.76 16.12
N ARG A 342 -21.08 -1.91 15.35
CA ARG A 342 -20.98 -3.07 14.44
C ARG A 342 -20.48 -4.30 15.19
N VAL A 343 -21.09 -5.44 14.90
CA VAL A 343 -20.65 -6.74 15.43
C VAL A 343 -19.36 -7.11 14.71
N ARG A 344 -18.30 -7.37 15.48
CA ARG A 344 -17.02 -7.88 14.97
C ARG A 344 -17.06 -9.36 14.67
#